data_101107cb3fa84fa6a1c85dc514a18243
#
_entry.id   101107cb3fa84fa6a1c85dc514a18243
#
_cell.length_a   1.000
_cell.length_b   1.000
_cell.length_c   1.000
_cell.angle_alpha   90.00
_cell.angle_beta   90.00
_cell.angle_gamma   90.00
#
_symmetry.space_group_name_H-M   'P 1'
#
loop_
_entity.id
_entity.type
_entity.pdbx_description
1 polymer ?
#
loop_
_entity_poly.entity_id
_entity_poly.type
_entity_poly.pdbx_seq_one_letter_code
_entity_poly.pdbx_strand_id
1 'polypeptide(L)'
;MNKTILSLFDYSGRWSRPYKENGYEVFQVDIKLGIDILELQPEDLPFESVYGILAAPPCTDFAGSGAQYWGAKDADGRTEASLALVRKTLDFVDVYAPKFWALENPVGRLPRLVPRLGKPWYFNPNQFAGYLEGEEAERECYTKRTGLWGEFNTPDKKPLPIIAGCNPIMSLGGKSERTKELRSMTPLGFAYAFYESNK
;
A
#
# COMPACT_ATOMS: atom_id res chain seq x y z
N MET A 1 25.44 7.09 -5.26
CA MET A 1 24.48 6.20 -5.95
C MET A 1 23.08 6.68 -5.61
N ASN A 2 22.22 6.83 -6.62
CA ASN A 2 20.81 7.17 -6.36
C ASN A 2 20.16 6.02 -5.61
N LYS A 3 19.37 6.34 -4.58
CA LYS A 3 18.62 5.32 -3.85
C LYS A 3 17.38 4.97 -4.68
N THR A 4 17.16 3.70 -4.96
CA THR A 4 16.02 3.21 -5.73
C THR A 4 14.90 2.74 -4.81
N ILE A 5 13.67 3.19 -5.06
CA ILE A 5 12.44 2.70 -4.44
C ILE A 5 11.68 1.85 -5.45
N LEU A 6 11.40 0.61 -5.08
CA LEU A 6 10.49 -0.26 -5.82
C LEU A 6 9.09 -0.12 -5.24
N SER A 7 8.17 0.46 -6.03
CA SER A 7 6.79 0.71 -5.60
C SER A 7 5.83 -0.20 -6.35
N LEU A 8 5.32 -1.21 -5.65
CA LEU A 8 4.49 -2.29 -6.19
C LEU A 8 3.01 -1.99 -5.96
N PHE A 9 2.20 -2.15 -7.01
CA PHE A 9 0.75 -1.88 -7.01
C PHE A 9 0.43 -0.41 -6.68
N ASP A 10 1.29 0.49 -7.12
CA ASP A 10 1.15 1.93 -6.90
C ASP A 10 0.94 2.67 -8.23
N TYR A 11 -0.16 2.36 -8.93
CA TYR A 11 -0.54 3.03 -10.17
C TYR A 11 -0.57 4.55 -10.02
N SER A 12 -1.10 5.03 -8.90
CA SER A 12 -1.24 6.46 -8.64
C SER A 12 0.08 7.18 -8.33
N GLY A 13 1.12 6.43 -7.94
CA GLY A 13 2.38 6.98 -7.45
C GLY A 13 2.26 7.73 -6.12
N ARG A 14 1.13 7.62 -5.41
CA ARG A 14 0.91 8.43 -4.20
C ARG A 14 1.82 8.02 -3.05
N TRP A 15 2.04 6.72 -2.86
CA TRP A 15 2.92 6.27 -1.77
C TRP A 15 4.38 6.59 -2.05
N SER A 16 4.81 6.44 -3.29
CA SER A 16 6.19 6.70 -3.70
C SER A 16 6.49 8.17 -3.98
N ARG A 17 5.45 9.03 -4.08
CA ARG A 17 5.57 10.45 -4.42
C ARG A 17 6.61 11.21 -3.58
N PRO A 18 6.62 11.12 -2.23
CA PRO A 18 7.59 11.86 -1.42
C PRO A 18 9.04 11.47 -1.72
N TYR A 19 9.29 10.20 -2.03
CA TYR A 19 10.62 9.74 -2.43
C TYR A 19 11.05 10.36 -3.76
N LYS A 20 10.15 10.35 -4.75
CA LYS A 20 10.41 10.95 -6.06
C LYS A 20 10.70 12.45 -5.97
N GLU A 21 9.92 13.18 -5.18
CA GLU A 21 10.10 14.62 -4.94
C GLU A 21 11.44 14.94 -4.25
N ASN A 22 12.02 13.99 -3.54
CA ASN A 22 13.29 14.13 -2.84
C ASN A 22 14.46 13.41 -3.54
N GLY A 23 14.35 13.19 -4.86
CA GLY A 23 15.46 12.76 -5.71
C GLY A 23 15.80 11.29 -5.67
N TYR A 24 14.92 10.44 -5.13
CA TYR A 24 15.06 8.99 -5.27
C TYR A 24 14.62 8.54 -6.66
N GLU A 25 15.26 7.52 -7.20
CA GLU A 25 14.72 6.79 -8.34
C GLU A 25 13.53 5.97 -7.86
N VAL A 26 12.38 6.12 -8.54
CA VAL A 26 11.16 5.36 -8.22
C VAL A 26 10.78 4.52 -9.41
N PHE A 27 10.78 3.20 -9.22
CA PHE A 27 10.29 2.24 -10.20
C PHE A 27 8.93 1.72 -9.77
N GLN A 28 7.89 2.11 -10.50
CA GLN A 28 6.51 1.69 -10.23
C GLN A 28 6.17 0.44 -11.03
N VAL A 29 5.59 -0.55 -10.35
CA VAL A 29 5.06 -1.79 -10.94
C VAL A 29 3.57 -1.86 -10.67
N ASP A 30 2.78 -1.81 -11.73
CA ASP A 30 1.32 -1.95 -11.67
C ASP A 30 0.81 -2.44 -13.01
N ILE A 31 -0.19 -3.31 -12.99
CA ILE A 31 -0.81 -3.84 -14.21
C ILE A 31 -1.41 -2.73 -15.09
N LYS A 32 -1.88 -1.63 -14.51
CA LYS A 32 -2.38 -0.45 -15.22
C LYS A 32 -1.27 0.35 -15.91
N LEU A 33 -0.01 0.14 -15.52
CA LEU A 33 1.18 0.67 -16.21
C LEU A 33 1.72 -0.31 -17.24
N GLY A 34 1.05 -1.45 -17.45
CA GLY A 34 1.47 -2.49 -18.37
C GLY A 34 2.55 -3.43 -17.82
N ILE A 35 2.79 -3.40 -16.50
CA ILE A 35 3.81 -4.26 -15.85
C ILE A 35 3.10 -5.22 -14.89
N ASP A 36 3.07 -6.50 -15.25
CA ASP A 36 2.56 -7.55 -14.36
C ASP A 36 3.70 -8.03 -13.44
N ILE A 37 3.51 -7.89 -12.15
CA ILE A 37 4.50 -8.33 -11.16
C ILE A 37 4.77 -9.84 -11.22
N LEU A 38 3.79 -10.64 -11.62
CA LEU A 38 3.95 -12.10 -11.70
C LEU A 38 4.88 -12.53 -12.83
N GLU A 39 4.94 -11.74 -13.89
CA GLU A 39 5.84 -11.96 -15.03
C GLU A 39 7.23 -11.37 -14.83
N LEU A 40 7.35 -10.39 -13.92
CA LEU A 40 8.58 -9.66 -13.66
C LEU A 40 9.57 -10.50 -12.84
N GLN A 41 10.81 -10.59 -13.30
CA GLN A 41 11.89 -11.19 -12.52
C GLN A 41 12.84 -10.09 -11.99
N PRO A 42 13.52 -10.32 -10.84
CA PRO A 42 14.52 -9.36 -10.34
C PRO A 42 15.59 -8.99 -11.37
N GLU A 43 15.98 -9.94 -12.20
CA GLU A 43 17.00 -9.80 -13.23
C GLU A 43 16.54 -8.90 -14.41
N ASP A 44 15.23 -8.72 -14.58
CA ASP A 44 14.66 -7.86 -15.63
C ASP A 44 14.66 -6.37 -15.23
N LEU A 45 14.96 -6.08 -13.96
CA LEU A 45 14.94 -4.72 -13.45
C LEU A 45 16.26 -3.98 -13.77
N PRO A 46 16.20 -2.68 -14.11
CA PRO A 46 17.37 -1.92 -14.55
C PRO A 46 18.30 -1.49 -13.42
N PHE A 47 18.24 -2.15 -12.25
CA PHE A 47 19.03 -1.83 -11.06
C PHE A 47 19.40 -3.09 -10.27
N GLU A 48 20.60 -3.09 -9.69
CA GLU A 48 21.13 -4.21 -8.91
C GLU A 48 20.70 -4.18 -7.44
N SER A 49 20.30 -3.01 -6.93
CA SER A 49 19.93 -2.84 -5.53
C SER A 49 18.71 -1.95 -5.37
N VAL A 50 17.90 -2.25 -4.36
CA VAL A 50 16.70 -1.52 -3.97
C VAL A 50 16.89 -1.00 -2.56
N TYR A 51 16.73 0.30 -2.36
CA TYR A 51 16.82 0.93 -1.06
C TYR A 51 15.60 0.64 -0.18
N GLY A 52 14.40 0.69 -0.80
CA GLY A 52 13.16 0.41 -0.11
C GLY A 52 12.10 -0.18 -1.04
N ILE A 53 11.22 -1.02 -0.47
CA ILE A 53 10.08 -1.60 -1.18
C ILE A 53 8.79 -1.13 -0.52
N LEU A 54 7.89 -0.54 -1.32
CA LEU A 54 6.53 -0.17 -0.96
C LEU A 54 5.57 -1.06 -1.72
N ALA A 55 4.59 -1.67 -1.06
CA ALA A 55 3.66 -2.59 -1.72
C ALA A 55 2.23 -2.42 -1.20
N ALA A 56 1.28 -2.18 -2.11
CA ALA A 56 -0.16 -2.10 -1.81
C ALA A 56 -0.95 -3.12 -2.65
N PRO A 57 -0.76 -4.44 -2.43
CA PRO A 57 -1.39 -5.46 -3.25
C PRO A 57 -2.93 -5.40 -3.13
N PRO A 58 -3.66 -5.78 -4.18
CA PRO A 58 -5.12 -5.77 -4.20
C PRO A 58 -5.73 -6.42 -2.95
N CYS A 59 -6.60 -5.68 -2.26
CA CYS A 59 -7.18 -6.09 -0.98
C CYS A 59 -8.52 -6.82 -1.09
N THR A 60 -9.08 -6.90 -2.31
CA THR A 60 -10.46 -7.37 -2.57
C THR A 60 -10.75 -8.76 -1.96
N ASP A 61 -9.74 -9.64 -1.92
CA ASP A 61 -9.89 -11.02 -1.48
C ASP A 61 -9.49 -11.22 -0.01
N PHE A 62 -8.96 -10.18 0.63
CA PHE A 62 -8.48 -10.22 2.01
C PHE A 62 -9.26 -9.36 2.98
N ALA A 63 -9.80 -8.21 2.52
CA ALA A 63 -10.46 -7.23 3.38
C ALA A 63 -11.67 -7.79 4.11
N GLY A 64 -11.78 -7.48 5.42
CA GLY A 64 -12.88 -7.94 6.27
C GLY A 64 -14.27 -7.46 5.82
N SER A 65 -14.36 -6.31 5.14
CA SER A 65 -15.61 -5.81 4.56
C SER A 65 -16.20 -6.73 3.48
N GLY A 66 -15.38 -7.62 2.90
CA GLY A 66 -15.80 -8.62 1.92
C GLY A 66 -15.92 -10.05 2.50
N ALA A 67 -15.89 -10.23 3.82
CA ALA A 67 -15.78 -11.54 4.47
C ALA A 67 -16.88 -12.53 4.06
N GLN A 68 -18.09 -12.06 3.81
CA GLN A 68 -19.22 -12.89 3.34
C GLN A 68 -18.96 -13.59 2.00
N TYR A 69 -18.01 -13.12 1.22
CA TYR A 69 -17.65 -13.68 -0.09
C TYR A 69 -16.38 -14.54 -0.06
N TRP A 70 -15.68 -14.66 1.08
CA TRP A 70 -14.41 -15.38 1.13
C TRP A 70 -14.51 -16.84 0.70
N GLY A 71 -15.56 -17.57 1.16
CA GLY A 71 -15.75 -18.95 0.77
C GLY A 71 -15.89 -19.16 -0.75
N ALA A 72 -16.64 -18.28 -1.42
CA ALA A 72 -16.77 -18.34 -2.88
C ALA A 72 -15.44 -18.03 -3.58
N LYS A 73 -14.69 -17.04 -3.06
CA LYS A 73 -13.38 -16.64 -3.62
C LYS A 73 -12.29 -17.70 -3.40
N ASP A 74 -12.41 -18.47 -2.33
CA ASP A 74 -11.51 -19.59 -2.07
C ASP A 74 -11.81 -20.75 -3.04
N ALA A 75 -13.09 -21.00 -3.28
CA ALA A 75 -13.54 -22.09 -4.17
C ALA A 75 -13.22 -21.81 -5.66
N ASP A 76 -13.27 -20.56 -6.11
CA ASP A 76 -13.04 -20.18 -7.51
C ASP A 76 -11.58 -19.76 -7.83
N GLY A 77 -10.67 -19.85 -6.85
CA GLY A 77 -9.25 -19.61 -7.04
C GLY A 77 -8.82 -18.13 -6.95
N ARG A 78 -9.74 -17.16 -6.79
CA ARG A 78 -9.39 -15.71 -6.70
C ARG A 78 -8.49 -15.40 -5.52
N THR A 79 -8.73 -16.07 -4.37
CA THR A 79 -7.87 -15.90 -3.20
C THR A 79 -6.44 -16.33 -3.49
N GLU A 80 -6.25 -17.47 -4.15
CA GLU A 80 -4.91 -17.97 -4.49
C GLU A 80 -4.20 -17.06 -5.50
N ALA A 81 -4.91 -16.55 -6.50
CA ALA A 81 -4.38 -15.56 -7.42
C ALA A 81 -3.89 -14.29 -6.71
N SER A 82 -4.68 -13.78 -5.75
CA SER A 82 -4.28 -12.62 -4.94
C SER A 82 -3.11 -12.93 -4.00
N LEU A 83 -3.04 -14.15 -3.45
CA LEU A 83 -1.91 -14.59 -2.62
C LEU A 83 -0.62 -14.70 -3.43
N ALA A 84 -0.69 -15.08 -4.70
CA ALA A 84 0.47 -15.11 -5.59
C ALA A 84 1.14 -13.73 -5.69
N LEU A 85 0.35 -12.64 -5.77
CA LEU A 85 0.86 -11.27 -5.79
C LEU A 85 1.61 -10.91 -4.48
N VAL A 86 1.06 -11.31 -3.34
CA VAL A 86 1.68 -11.08 -2.03
C VAL A 86 2.99 -11.88 -1.90
N ARG A 87 2.98 -13.15 -2.31
CA ARG A 87 4.19 -14.00 -2.30
C ARG A 87 5.27 -13.41 -3.20
N LYS A 88 4.91 -13.00 -4.42
CA LYS A 88 5.85 -12.37 -5.34
C LYS A 88 6.46 -11.07 -4.79
N THR A 89 5.66 -10.29 -4.03
CA THR A 89 6.19 -9.13 -3.28
C THR A 89 7.26 -9.56 -2.28
N LEU A 90 7.01 -10.63 -1.52
CA LEU A 90 7.96 -11.14 -0.53
C LEU A 90 9.21 -11.74 -1.18
N ASP A 91 9.09 -12.33 -2.38
CA ASP A 91 10.25 -12.81 -3.15
C ASP A 91 11.17 -11.64 -3.54
N PHE A 92 10.62 -10.49 -3.96
CA PHE A 92 11.39 -9.28 -4.19
C PHE A 92 12.09 -8.77 -2.92
N VAL A 93 11.41 -8.84 -1.78
CA VAL A 93 12.02 -8.48 -0.48
C VAL A 93 13.20 -9.40 -0.17
N ASP A 94 13.06 -10.70 -0.39
CA ASP A 94 14.13 -11.68 -0.13
C ASP A 94 15.32 -11.48 -1.07
N VAL A 95 15.08 -11.21 -2.34
CA VAL A 95 16.15 -11.03 -3.33
C VAL A 95 16.93 -9.75 -3.08
N TYR A 96 16.23 -8.63 -2.87
CA TYR A 96 16.89 -7.32 -2.74
C TYR A 96 17.37 -7.00 -1.32
N ALA A 97 16.83 -7.66 -0.30
CA ALA A 97 17.12 -7.38 1.10
C ALA A 97 17.19 -5.85 1.37
N PRO A 98 16.13 -5.08 1.08
CA PRO A 98 16.15 -3.63 1.12
C PRO A 98 16.36 -3.12 2.54
N LYS A 99 16.77 -1.84 2.69
CA LYS A 99 16.92 -1.22 4.01
C LYS A 99 15.59 -1.13 4.78
N PHE A 100 14.49 -1.00 4.06
CA PHE A 100 13.14 -1.11 4.62
C PHE A 100 12.18 -1.68 3.57
N TRP A 101 11.11 -2.29 4.05
CA TRP A 101 9.99 -2.65 3.20
C TRP A 101 8.68 -2.53 3.96
N ALA A 102 7.61 -2.23 3.25
CA ALA A 102 6.29 -2.13 3.82
C ALA A 102 5.22 -2.64 2.86
N LEU A 103 4.31 -3.47 3.37
CA LEU A 103 3.14 -3.96 2.67
C LEU A 103 1.88 -3.43 3.36
N GLU A 104 1.04 -2.74 2.61
CA GLU A 104 -0.23 -2.16 3.08
C GLU A 104 -1.40 -3.03 2.67
N ASN A 105 -2.32 -3.31 3.60
CA ASN A 105 -3.61 -3.90 3.28
C ASN A 105 -4.63 -3.56 4.39
N PRO A 106 -5.93 -3.44 4.08
CA PRO A 106 -6.96 -3.23 5.10
C PRO A 106 -7.03 -4.39 6.09
N VAL A 107 -7.67 -4.14 7.24
CA VAL A 107 -7.98 -5.17 8.22
C VAL A 107 -8.77 -6.31 7.57
N GLY A 108 -8.27 -7.55 7.74
CA GLY A 108 -8.88 -8.72 7.15
C GLY A 108 -8.14 -10.01 7.46
N ARG A 109 -8.20 -10.96 6.54
CA ARG A 109 -7.68 -12.32 6.75
C ARG A 109 -6.22 -12.53 6.29
N LEU A 110 -5.59 -11.53 5.68
CA LEU A 110 -4.24 -11.67 5.11
C LEU A 110 -3.21 -12.26 6.10
N PRO A 111 -3.13 -11.85 7.39
CA PRO A 111 -2.15 -12.43 8.31
C PRO A 111 -2.35 -13.91 8.60
N ARG A 112 -3.58 -14.41 8.45
CA ARG A 112 -3.86 -15.85 8.62
C ARG A 112 -3.45 -16.67 7.40
N LEU A 113 -3.53 -16.06 6.21
CA LEU A 113 -3.19 -16.70 4.95
C LEU A 113 -1.69 -16.67 4.65
N VAL A 114 -1.01 -15.63 5.16
CA VAL A 114 0.43 -15.44 5.03
C VAL A 114 1.05 -15.20 6.41
N PRO A 115 1.25 -16.27 7.23
CA PRO A 115 1.75 -16.14 8.60
C PRO A 115 3.12 -15.46 8.71
N ARG A 116 3.94 -15.53 7.67
CA ARG A 116 5.23 -14.85 7.56
C ARG A 116 5.14 -13.34 7.79
N LEU A 117 4.01 -12.72 7.45
CA LEU A 117 3.81 -11.28 7.65
C LEU A 117 3.78 -10.88 9.14
N GLY A 118 3.39 -11.80 10.02
CA GLY A 118 3.26 -11.52 11.46
C GLY A 118 2.14 -10.53 11.79
N LYS A 119 2.33 -9.77 12.87
CA LYS A 119 1.35 -8.79 13.34
C LYS A 119 1.53 -7.47 12.60
N PRO A 120 0.46 -6.87 12.07
CA PRO A 120 0.56 -5.55 11.47
C PRO A 120 0.65 -4.44 12.50
N TRP A 121 1.34 -3.37 12.13
CA TRP A 121 1.11 -2.07 12.72
C TRP A 121 -0.13 -1.44 12.07
N TYR A 122 -0.98 -0.78 12.87
CA TYR A 122 -2.23 -0.23 12.36
C TYR A 122 -2.25 1.29 12.39
N PHE A 123 -2.83 1.89 11.35
CA PHE A 123 -3.04 3.32 11.28
C PHE A 123 -4.40 3.70 10.66
N ASN A 124 -4.75 4.98 10.78
CA ASN A 124 -5.85 5.61 10.07
C ASN A 124 -5.33 6.89 9.36
N PRO A 125 -5.92 7.31 8.23
CA PRO A 125 -5.48 8.48 7.48
C PRO A 125 -5.42 9.77 8.32
N ASN A 126 -6.43 10.05 9.12
CA ASN A 126 -6.48 11.25 9.95
C ASN A 126 -5.30 11.38 10.94
N GLN A 127 -4.61 10.30 11.26
CA GLN A 127 -3.44 10.31 12.14
C GLN A 127 -2.22 10.97 11.48
N PHE A 128 -2.27 11.15 10.15
CA PHE A 128 -1.19 11.72 9.34
C PHE A 128 -1.65 12.93 8.51
N ALA A 129 -2.90 13.33 8.61
CA ALA A 129 -3.44 14.44 7.82
C ALA A 129 -2.68 15.77 8.08
N GLY A 130 -2.06 15.94 9.25
CA GLY A 130 -1.24 17.12 9.59
C GLY A 130 0.12 17.19 8.87
N TYR A 131 0.44 16.25 7.98
CA TYR A 131 1.54 16.37 7.01
C TYR A 131 1.14 17.09 5.73
N LEU A 132 -0.15 17.41 5.60
CA LEU A 132 -0.74 18.11 4.46
C LEU A 132 -1.31 19.45 4.92
N GLU A 133 -1.68 20.31 3.97
CA GLU A 133 -2.27 21.61 4.22
C GLU A 133 -3.60 21.76 3.46
N GLY A 134 -4.46 22.66 3.97
CA GLY A 134 -5.71 23.04 3.32
C GLY A 134 -6.65 21.86 3.00
N GLU A 135 -7.26 21.89 1.83
CA GLU A 135 -8.23 20.87 1.40
C GLU A 135 -7.64 19.45 1.33
N GLU A 136 -6.35 19.29 1.03
CA GLU A 136 -5.73 17.96 0.99
C GLU A 136 -5.70 17.33 2.38
N ALA A 137 -5.38 18.11 3.41
CA ALA A 137 -5.44 17.68 4.80
C ALA A 137 -6.87 17.30 5.22
N GLU A 138 -7.85 18.14 4.89
CA GLU A 138 -9.25 17.90 5.22
C GLU A 138 -9.77 16.60 4.59
N ARG A 139 -9.40 16.31 3.34
CA ARG A 139 -9.78 15.09 2.62
C ARG A 139 -9.25 13.81 3.26
N GLU A 140 -8.22 13.89 4.10
CA GLU A 140 -7.65 12.75 4.82
C GLU A 140 -8.10 12.68 6.29
N CYS A 141 -8.96 13.58 6.75
CA CYS A 141 -9.52 13.60 8.10
C CYS A 141 -10.61 12.54 8.33
N TYR A 142 -10.33 11.29 7.95
CA TYR A 142 -11.24 10.16 8.13
C TYR A 142 -10.53 8.92 8.69
N THR A 143 -11.34 7.93 9.13
CA THR A 143 -10.83 6.63 9.57
C THR A 143 -10.98 5.58 8.48
N LYS A 144 -9.89 4.89 8.19
CA LYS A 144 -9.82 3.66 7.40
C LYS A 144 -8.71 2.83 8.03
N ARG A 145 -9.07 1.97 8.99
CA ARG A 145 -8.06 1.17 9.69
C ARG A 145 -7.33 0.26 8.72
N THR A 146 -6.06 0.54 8.56
CA THR A 146 -5.16 -0.09 7.60
C THR A 146 -4.02 -0.76 8.34
N GLY A 147 -3.66 -1.98 7.94
CA GLY A 147 -2.50 -2.72 8.44
C GLY A 147 -1.28 -2.47 7.57
N LEU A 148 -0.15 -2.34 8.22
CA LEU A 148 1.16 -2.23 7.60
C LEU A 148 2.06 -3.33 8.15
N TRP A 149 2.64 -4.12 7.29
CA TRP A 149 3.59 -5.19 7.60
C TRP A 149 4.94 -4.88 6.99
N GLY A 150 6.01 -5.32 7.60
CA GLY A 150 7.34 -5.17 7.06
C GLY A 150 8.38 -4.79 8.11
N GLU A 151 9.53 -4.38 7.59
CA GLU A 151 10.65 -3.87 8.36
C GLU A 151 10.83 -2.39 8.02
N PHE A 152 10.41 -1.51 8.93
CA PHE A 152 10.41 -0.06 8.73
C PHE A 152 10.43 0.68 10.06
N ASN A 153 10.88 1.92 10.03
CA ASN A 153 10.72 2.84 11.15
C ASN A 153 9.27 3.33 11.19
N THR A 154 8.64 3.20 12.36
CA THR A 154 7.25 3.64 12.56
C THR A 154 7.10 5.14 12.32
N PRO A 155 6.20 5.58 11.44
CA PRO A 155 5.99 7.01 11.17
C PRO A 155 5.46 7.79 12.37
N ASP A 156 5.99 8.98 12.57
CA ASP A 156 5.48 9.92 13.55
C ASP A 156 4.11 10.47 13.16
N LYS A 157 3.19 10.54 14.11
CA LYS A 157 1.82 10.99 13.87
C LYS A 157 1.69 12.50 13.99
N LYS A 158 0.97 13.11 13.05
CA LYS A 158 0.46 14.49 13.12
C LYS A 158 -1.05 14.46 12.93
N PRO A 159 -1.83 14.06 13.96
CA PRO A 159 -3.25 13.81 13.81
C PRO A 159 -4.05 15.09 13.67
N LEU A 160 -5.05 15.07 12.79
CA LEU A 160 -6.13 16.05 12.73
C LEU A 160 -7.46 15.43 13.15
N PRO A 161 -8.42 16.26 13.63
CA PRO A 161 -9.76 15.80 13.99
C PRO A 161 -10.46 15.14 12.79
N ILE A 162 -11.29 14.14 13.07
CA ILE A 162 -12.12 13.51 12.04
C ILE A 162 -13.21 14.51 11.60
N ILE A 163 -13.35 14.68 10.30
CA ILE A 163 -14.38 15.52 9.69
C ILE A 163 -15.48 14.62 9.15
N ALA A 164 -16.71 14.85 9.59
CA ALA A 164 -17.86 14.10 9.12
C ALA A 164 -18.07 14.30 7.61
N GLY A 165 -18.28 13.20 6.88
CA GLY A 165 -18.46 13.23 5.42
C GLY A 165 -17.17 13.26 4.58
N CYS A 166 -16.00 13.44 5.18
CA CYS A 166 -14.72 13.41 4.45
C CYS A 166 -14.27 12.01 4.02
N ASN A 167 -14.92 10.95 4.50
CA ASN A 167 -14.52 9.60 4.11
C ASN A 167 -14.96 9.30 2.66
N PRO A 168 -14.02 9.25 1.70
CA PRO A 168 -14.36 9.00 0.30
C PRO A 168 -14.97 7.62 0.07
N ILE A 169 -14.75 6.69 1.01
CA ILE A 169 -15.29 5.34 0.96
C ILE A 169 -16.81 5.33 1.22
N MET A 170 -17.28 6.24 2.07
CA MET A 170 -18.70 6.33 2.47
C MET A 170 -19.51 7.19 1.49
N SER A 171 -18.90 8.23 0.94
CA SER A 171 -19.57 9.17 0.01
C SER A 171 -19.67 8.63 -1.41
N LEU A 172 -18.77 7.76 -1.82
CA LEU A 172 -18.75 7.14 -3.14
C LEU A 172 -19.44 5.77 -3.05
N GLY A 173 -20.75 5.77 -3.05
CA GLY A 173 -21.52 4.53 -3.18
C GLY A 173 -21.20 3.84 -4.51
N GLY A 174 -21.08 2.50 -4.48
CA GLY A 174 -21.04 1.73 -5.71
C GLY A 174 -19.75 0.96 -5.99
N LYS A 175 -19.84 0.23 -7.11
CA LYS A 175 -18.83 -0.72 -7.59
C LYS A 175 -18.03 -0.18 -8.79
N SER A 176 -18.09 1.13 -9.06
CA SER A 176 -17.39 1.71 -10.21
C SER A 176 -15.87 1.59 -10.07
N GLU A 177 -15.17 1.50 -11.19
CA GLU A 177 -13.70 1.44 -11.22
C GLU A 177 -13.08 2.67 -10.52
N ARG A 178 -13.65 3.86 -10.73
CA ARG A 178 -13.22 5.08 -10.03
C ARG A 178 -13.33 4.96 -8.52
N THR A 179 -14.42 4.34 -8.01
CA THR A 179 -14.59 4.10 -6.56
C THR A 179 -13.54 3.13 -6.03
N LYS A 180 -13.26 2.05 -6.77
CA LYS A 180 -12.21 1.09 -6.40
C LYS A 180 -10.84 1.76 -6.36
N GLU A 181 -10.54 2.57 -7.35
CA GLU A 181 -9.29 3.30 -7.48
C GLU A 181 -9.08 4.26 -6.30
N LEU A 182 -10.06 5.11 -5.99
CA LEU A 182 -9.99 6.02 -4.84
C LEU A 182 -9.84 5.29 -3.51
N ARG A 183 -10.44 4.12 -3.38
CA ARG A 183 -10.31 3.27 -2.18
C ARG A 183 -8.94 2.60 -2.04
N SER A 184 -8.27 2.35 -3.15
CA SER A 184 -6.94 1.71 -3.18
C SER A 184 -5.79 2.70 -2.97
N MET A 185 -6.03 4.00 -3.15
CA MET A 185 -4.98 5.00 -2.99
C MET A 185 -4.44 5.05 -1.56
N THR A 186 -3.13 5.06 -1.44
CA THR A 186 -2.45 5.34 -0.17
C THR A 186 -2.71 6.78 0.25
N PRO A 187 -3.08 7.05 1.52
CA PRO A 187 -3.22 8.41 2.02
C PRO A 187 -1.90 9.19 1.88
N LEU A 188 -1.98 10.40 1.35
CA LEU A 188 -0.78 11.18 1.02
C LEU A 188 -0.06 11.66 2.29
N GLY A 189 -0.80 12.05 3.32
CA GLY A 189 -0.22 12.42 4.61
C GLY A 189 0.56 11.26 5.24
N PHE A 190 0.02 10.03 5.13
CA PHE A 190 0.76 8.83 5.55
C PHE A 190 2.01 8.61 4.69
N ALA A 191 1.93 8.82 3.37
CA ALA A 191 3.08 8.67 2.49
C ALA A 191 4.23 9.61 2.86
N TYR A 192 3.94 10.88 3.17
CA TYR A 192 4.95 11.85 3.65
C TYR A 192 5.51 11.45 5.02
N ALA A 193 4.66 11.06 5.96
CA ALA A 193 5.11 10.59 7.28
C ALA A 193 6.02 9.36 7.17
N PHE A 194 5.65 8.41 6.30
CA PHE A 194 6.44 7.20 6.06
C PHE A 194 7.81 7.54 5.47
N TYR A 195 7.84 8.43 4.48
CA TYR A 195 9.07 8.92 3.90
C TYR A 195 9.99 9.55 4.96
N GLU A 196 9.47 10.48 5.77
CA GLU A 196 10.26 11.16 6.81
C GLU A 196 10.96 10.18 7.77
N SER A 197 10.32 9.08 8.07
CA SER A 197 10.86 8.07 9.00
C SER A 197 11.76 7.02 8.33
N ASN A 198 11.70 6.89 6.99
CA ASN A 198 12.36 5.82 6.23
C ASN A 198 13.19 6.35 5.03
N LYS A 199 13.67 7.58 5.10
CA LYS A 199 14.55 8.21 4.09
C LYS A 199 16.03 7.91 4.30
#